data_b96c4eda40251764612e80920699ded3
#
_entry.id   b96c4eda40251764612e80920699ded3
#
_cell.length_a   1.000
_cell.length_b   1.000
_cell.length_c   1.000
_cell.angle_alpha   90.00
_cell.angle_beta   90.00
_cell.angle_gamma   90.00
#
_symmetry.space_group_name_H-M   'P 1'
#
loop_
_entity.id
_entity.type
_entity.pdbx_description
1 polymer ?
#
loop_
_entity_poly.entity_id
_entity_poly.type
_entity_poly.pdbx_seq_one_letter_code
_entity_poly.pdbx_strand_id
1 'polypeptide(L)'
;MISRRVLGRGPERILGLCLGLMAGPVWAGDNDVIGQALELPAHRALIAKRQRPDTELRRFETDGCSGGLSEVWRLVADQFEGFARTYESIPPWESCCVTHDQAYHNGVNAPDARVSFAARLLADRTLEACVTDMGITRRDELAEVYGITPDQVETAYATIGGAMYWAVRFGGGPCTGLPWRWGFGYPDCSVLAGDDK
;
A
#
# COMPACT_ATOMS: atom_id res chain seq x y z
N MET A 1 46.15 71.42 6.84
CA MET A 1 45.33 70.79 5.76
C MET A 1 46.01 69.48 5.44
N ILE A 2 45.51 68.38 5.98
CA ILE A 2 46.10 67.06 5.81
C ILE A 2 45.02 66.18 5.19
N SER A 3 45.27 65.82 3.91
CA SER A 3 44.40 64.91 3.14
C SER A 3 44.74 63.47 3.48
N ARG A 4 43.79 62.73 4.08
CA ARG A 4 43.94 61.28 4.28
C ARG A 4 43.32 60.53 3.11
N ARG A 5 44.15 59.75 2.41
CA ARG A 5 43.74 58.78 1.39
C ARG A 5 43.18 57.55 2.12
N VAL A 6 41.95 57.19 1.76
CA VAL A 6 41.31 55.94 2.20
C VAL A 6 41.62 54.88 1.11
N LEU A 7 42.31 53.82 1.50
CA LEU A 7 42.52 52.66 0.67
C LEU A 7 41.22 51.83 0.59
N GLY A 8 40.72 51.66 -0.62
CA GLY A 8 39.59 50.76 -0.89
C GLY A 8 40.04 49.30 -0.79
N ARG A 9 39.36 48.54 0.06
CA ARG A 9 39.39 47.07 0.07
C ARG A 9 38.43 46.58 -1.00
N GLY A 10 38.96 45.78 -1.99
CA GLY A 10 38.17 45.11 -2.98
C GLY A 10 37.36 43.92 -2.39
N PRO A 11 36.26 43.57 -3.02
CA PRO A 11 35.43 42.46 -2.52
C PRO A 11 36.08 41.12 -2.85
N GLU A 12 36.37 40.32 -1.81
CA GLU A 12 36.70 38.91 -1.93
C GLU A 12 35.51 38.15 -2.54
N ARG A 13 35.73 37.57 -3.70
CA ARG A 13 34.79 36.66 -4.35
C ARG A 13 34.84 35.33 -3.61
N ILE A 14 33.89 35.12 -2.70
CA ILE A 14 33.59 33.79 -2.15
C ILE A 14 32.91 32.98 -3.27
N LEU A 15 33.69 32.09 -3.84
CA LEU A 15 33.16 31.06 -4.75
C LEU A 15 32.35 30.06 -3.89
N GLY A 16 31.09 30.30 -3.77
CA GLY A 16 30.13 29.34 -3.17
C GLY A 16 29.98 28.15 -4.10
N LEU A 17 30.63 27.03 -3.74
CA LEU A 17 30.43 25.72 -4.38
C LEU A 17 29.05 25.22 -3.98
N CYS A 18 28.02 25.54 -4.77
CA CYS A 18 26.71 24.91 -4.68
C CYS A 18 26.85 23.44 -5.12
N LEU A 19 27.06 22.52 -4.16
CA LEU A 19 26.78 21.11 -4.37
C LEU A 19 25.24 20.98 -4.54
N GLY A 20 24.79 21.07 -5.79
CA GLY A 20 23.45 20.67 -6.16
C GLY A 20 23.32 19.17 -5.96
N LEU A 21 22.68 18.76 -4.85
CA LEU A 21 22.10 17.41 -4.75
C LEU A 21 21.07 17.29 -5.86
N MET A 22 21.47 16.73 -6.96
CA MET A 22 20.56 16.22 -7.99
C MET A 22 19.84 15.04 -7.37
N ALA A 23 18.72 15.29 -6.70
CA ALA A 23 17.71 14.28 -6.44
C ALA A 23 17.13 13.89 -7.80
N GLY A 24 17.79 12.94 -8.48
CA GLY A 24 17.23 12.30 -9.66
C GLY A 24 15.92 11.63 -9.29
N PRO A 25 14.94 11.50 -10.20
CA PRO A 25 13.72 10.77 -9.94
C PRO A 25 14.13 9.34 -9.55
N VAL A 26 13.82 8.96 -8.32
CA VAL A 26 13.93 7.57 -7.87
C VAL A 26 12.95 6.79 -8.75
N TRP A 27 13.48 6.07 -9.70
CA TRP A 27 12.70 5.22 -10.58
C TRP A 27 12.03 4.15 -9.72
N ALA A 28 10.72 4.17 -9.65
CA ALA A 28 9.90 3.14 -8.99
C ALA A 28 10.12 1.72 -9.57
N GLY A 29 10.95 1.58 -10.60
CA GLY A 29 11.25 0.33 -11.29
C GLY A 29 12.16 -0.63 -10.53
N ASP A 30 13.14 -0.16 -9.77
CA ASP A 30 14.15 -1.05 -9.17
C ASP A 30 13.61 -1.84 -7.97
N ASN A 31 12.69 -1.26 -7.19
CA ASN A 31 12.07 -1.96 -6.06
C ASN A 31 11.13 -3.09 -6.53
N ASP A 32 10.48 -2.93 -7.68
CA ASP A 32 9.60 -3.94 -8.26
C ASP A 32 10.38 -5.17 -8.74
N VAL A 33 11.60 -5.02 -9.24
CA VAL A 33 12.45 -6.13 -9.72
C VAL A 33 12.90 -7.01 -8.55
N ILE A 34 13.33 -6.42 -7.44
CA ILE A 34 13.74 -7.15 -6.24
C ILE A 34 12.53 -7.83 -5.60
N GLY A 35 11.43 -7.10 -5.43
CA GLY A 35 10.18 -7.65 -4.90
C GLY A 35 9.68 -8.82 -5.76
N GLN A 36 9.72 -8.67 -7.08
CA GLN A 36 9.37 -9.75 -8.00
C GLN A 36 10.27 -10.97 -7.82
N ALA A 37 11.59 -10.79 -7.75
CA ALA A 37 12.52 -11.90 -7.59
C ALA A 37 12.27 -12.69 -6.28
N LEU A 38 11.92 -12.00 -5.21
CA LEU A 38 11.63 -12.60 -3.91
C LEU A 38 10.26 -13.32 -3.88
N GLU A 39 9.24 -12.78 -4.52
CA GLU A 39 7.88 -13.31 -4.47
C GLU A 39 7.60 -14.39 -5.55
N LEU A 40 8.31 -14.40 -6.68
CA LEU A 40 8.06 -15.34 -7.77
C LEU A 40 8.02 -16.83 -7.37
N PRO A 41 8.87 -17.32 -6.45
CA PRO A 41 8.77 -18.71 -5.97
C PRO A 41 7.39 -19.02 -5.36
N ALA A 42 6.86 -18.14 -4.53
CA ALA A 42 5.55 -18.29 -3.90
C ALA A 42 4.40 -18.21 -4.93
N HIS A 43 4.50 -17.32 -5.91
CA HIS A 43 3.54 -17.27 -7.03
C HIS A 43 3.56 -18.56 -7.86
N ARG A 44 4.74 -19.15 -8.13
CA ARG A 44 4.83 -20.44 -8.81
C ARG A 44 4.17 -21.55 -8.00
N ALA A 45 4.41 -21.59 -6.68
CA ALA A 45 3.79 -22.58 -5.80
C ALA A 45 2.25 -22.45 -5.79
N LEU A 46 1.71 -21.22 -5.75
CA LEU A 46 0.28 -20.99 -5.87
C LEU A 46 -0.29 -21.49 -7.21
N ILE A 47 0.38 -21.19 -8.34
CA ILE A 47 -0.05 -21.66 -9.66
C ILE A 47 -0.05 -23.17 -9.73
N ALA A 48 1.03 -23.82 -9.25
CA ALA A 48 1.13 -25.26 -9.20
C ALA A 48 0.02 -25.88 -8.30
N LYS A 49 -0.29 -25.26 -7.17
CA LYS A 49 -1.38 -25.70 -6.30
C LYS A 49 -2.73 -25.62 -7.00
N ARG A 50 -3.01 -24.52 -7.70
CA ARG A 50 -4.27 -24.32 -8.45
C ARG A 50 -4.47 -25.34 -9.57
N GLN A 51 -3.39 -25.86 -10.17
CA GLN A 51 -3.44 -26.83 -11.27
C GLN A 51 -3.66 -28.26 -10.80
N ARG A 52 -3.64 -28.53 -9.49
CA ARG A 52 -3.90 -29.88 -8.99
C ARG A 52 -5.37 -30.26 -9.15
N PRO A 53 -5.68 -31.50 -9.57
CA PRO A 53 -7.04 -31.93 -9.80
C PRO A 53 -7.96 -31.91 -8.56
N ASP A 54 -7.37 -31.99 -7.38
CA ASP A 54 -8.02 -31.99 -6.07
C ASP A 54 -8.15 -30.60 -5.45
N THR A 55 -7.75 -29.55 -6.18
CA THR A 55 -7.80 -28.18 -5.69
C THR A 55 -9.07 -27.48 -6.13
N GLU A 56 -9.91 -27.12 -5.17
CA GLU A 56 -11.13 -26.37 -5.40
C GLU A 56 -10.99 -24.94 -4.88
N LEU A 57 -11.56 -23.97 -5.62
CA LEU A 57 -11.71 -22.61 -5.20
C LEU A 57 -12.90 -22.50 -4.23
N ARG A 58 -12.66 -22.09 -3.00
CA ARG A 58 -13.73 -21.81 -2.02
C ARG A 58 -14.61 -20.65 -2.49
N ARG A 59 -15.84 -20.62 -1.98
CA ARG A 59 -16.71 -19.47 -2.19
C ARG A 59 -16.03 -18.18 -1.68
N PHE A 60 -16.22 -17.09 -2.40
CA PHE A 60 -15.76 -15.78 -1.92
C PHE A 60 -16.53 -15.36 -0.67
N GLU A 61 -15.78 -15.03 0.34
CA GLU A 61 -16.24 -14.40 1.58
C GLU A 61 -15.24 -13.31 1.92
N THR A 62 -15.71 -12.19 2.41
CA THR A 62 -14.90 -11.07 2.87
C THR A 62 -15.47 -10.58 4.20
N ASP A 63 -14.58 -10.13 5.05
CA ASP A 63 -14.90 -9.45 6.30
C ASP A 63 -14.67 -7.93 6.19
N GLY A 64 -14.59 -7.44 4.95
CA GLY A 64 -14.33 -6.04 4.64
C GLY A 64 -12.87 -5.68 4.93
N CYS A 65 -12.65 -4.61 5.70
CA CYS A 65 -11.31 -4.15 6.07
C CYS A 65 -10.72 -4.86 7.31
N SER A 66 -11.30 -5.98 7.79
CA SER A 66 -11.00 -6.53 9.12
C SER A 66 -9.63 -7.23 9.24
N GLY A 67 -8.95 -7.53 8.14
CA GLY A 67 -7.70 -8.28 8.08
C GLY A 67 -6.48 -7.62 8.75
N GLY A 68 -6.57 -7.29 10.03
CA GLY A 68 -5.51 -6.63 10.81
C GLY A 68 -5.54 -5.10 10.77
N LEU A 69 -6.27 -4.51 9.83
CA LEU A 69 -6.48 -3.06 9.72
C LEU A 69 -7.60 -2.57 10.66
N SER A 70 -8.45 -3.48 11.12
CA SER A 70 -9.48 -3.17 12.15
C SER A 70 -8.86 -2.70 13.46
N GLU A 71 -7.68 -3.20 13.83
CA GLU A 71 -6.99 -2.71 15.02
C GLU A 71 -6.46 -1.29 14.79
N VAL A 72 -5.92 -1.00 13.61
CA VAL A 72 -5.50 0.37 13.23
C VAL A 72 -6.72 1.28 13.14
N TRP A 73 -7.84 0.77 12.58
CA TRP A 73 -9.10 1.49 12.53
C TRP A 73 -9.64 1.83 13.93
N ARG A 74 -9.64 0.89 14.86
CA ARG A 74 -10.05 1.15 16.25
C ARG A 74 -9.17 2.20 16.91
N LEU A 75 -7.84 2.14 16.71
CA LEU A 75 -6.93 3.16 17.22
C LEU A 75 -7.23 4.55 16.66
N VAL A 76 -7.60 4.66 15.38
CA VAL A 76 -8.01 5.92 14.74
C VAL A 76 -9.38 6.35 15.25
N ALA A 77 -10.34 5.44 15.33
CA ALA A 77 -11.69 5.70 15.82
C ALA A 77 -11.69 6.18 17.29
N ASP A 78 -10.83 5.59 18.12
CA ASP A 78 -10.67 5.98 19.53
C ASP A 78 -10.09 7.40 19.70
N GLN A 79 -9.37 7.91 18.70
CA GLN A 79 -8.83 9.27 18.73
C GLN A 79 -9.83 10.35 18.28
N PHE A 80 -10.87 9.95 17.54
CA PHE A 80 -11.85 10.87 16.96
C PHE A 80 -13.29 10.42 17.29
N GLU A 81 -13.85 10.92 18.40
CA GLU A 81 -15.20 10.56 18.85
C GLU A 81 -16.30 10.82 17.80
N GLY A 82 -16.15 11.83 16.95
CA GLY A 82 -17.06 12.12 15.83
C GLY A 82 -17.06 11.02 14.79
N PHE A 83 -15.91 10.46 14.52
CA PHE A 83 -15.66 9.41 13.55
C PHE A 83 -16.29 8.07 14.00
N ALA A 84 -16.03 7.66 15.23
CA ALA A 84 -16.60 6.44 15.80
C ALA A 84 -18.14 6.45 15.79
N ARG A 85 -18.75 7.60 16.05
CA ARG A 85 -20.22 7.75 16.07
C ARG A 85 -20.88 7.68 14.70
N THR A 86 -20.18 8.14 13.64
CA THR A 86 -20.75 8.23 12.29
C THR A 86 -20.60 6.93 11.50
N TYR A 87 -19.50 6.24 11.70
CA TYR A 87 -19.15 5.04 10.90
C TYR A 87 -19.20 3.74 11.72
N GLU A 88 -19.51 3.81 13.00
CA GLU A 88 -19.59 2.67 13.93
C GLU A 88 -18.38 1.74 13.79
N SER A 89 -18.56 0.55 13.21
CA SER A 89 -17.50 -0.43 12.98
C SER A 89 -17.08 -0.55 11.51
N ILE A 90 -17.73 0.19 10.60
CA ILE A 90 -17.51 0.07 9.15
C ILE A 90 -16.73 1.31 8.66
N PRO A 91 -15.49 1.15 8.20
CA PRO A 91 -14.73 2.28 7.68
C PRO A 91 -15.32 2.82 6.36
N PRO A 92 -15.22 4.12 6.09
CA PRO A 92 -15.74 4.72 4.86
C PRO A 92 -15.21 4.09 3.58
N TRP A 93 -14.01 3.50 3.63
CA TRP A 93 -13.33 2.84 2.53
C TRP A 93 -13.53 1.30 2.47
N GLU A 94 -14.52 0.75 3.17
CA GLU A 94 -14.76 -0.71 3.16
C GLU A 94 -14.90 -1.28 1.75
N SER A 95 -15.56 -0.55 0.84
CA SER A 95 -15.68 -0.97 -0.55
C SER A 95 -14.35 -1.16 -1.26
N CYS A 96 -13.32 -0.38 -0.88
CA CYS A 96 -11.96 -0.54 -1.41
C CYS A 96 -11.36 -1.87 -0.96
N CYS A 97 -11.57 -2.23 0.32
CA CYS A 97 -11.11 -3.52 0.86
C CYS A 97 -11.82 -4.70 0.20
N VAL A 98 -13.15 -4.64 0.07
CA VAL A 98 -13.92 -5.70 -0.59
C VAL A 98 -13.45 -5.93 -2.03
N THR A 99 -13.18 -4.86 -2.77
CA THR A 99 -12.65 -4.94 -4.15
C THR A 99 -11.25 -5.57 -4.17
N HIS A 100 -10.39 -5.21 -3.23
CA HIS A 100 -9.07 -5.79 -3.08
C HIS A 100 -9.16 -7.29 -2.74
N ASP A 101 -10.02 -7.68 -1.80
CA ASP A 101 -10.24 -9.07 -1.40
C ASP A 101 -10.76 -9.93 -2.56
N GLN A 102 -11.60 -9.38 -3.43
CA GLN A 102 -12.05 -10.09 -4.64
C GLN A 102 -10.88 -10.45 -5.57
N ALA A 103 -9.94 -9.52 -5.77
CA ALA A 103 -8.74 -9.78 -6.55
C ALA A 103 -7.83 -10.81 -5.86
N TYR A 104 -7.71 -10.71 -4.56
CA TYR A 104 -6.88 -11.60 -3.75
C TYR A 104 -7.44 -13.01 -3.67
N HIS A 105 -8.75 -13.19 -3.59
CA HIS A 105 -9.40 -14.47 -3.40
C HIS A 105 -8.96 -15.54 -4.41
N ASN A 106 -9.00 -15.24 -5.69
CA ASN A 106 -8.65 -16.18 -6.75
C ASN A 106 -7.32 -15.86 -7.44
N GLY A 107 -6.60 -14.81 -7.00
CA GLY A 107 -5.40 -14.31 -7.64
C GLY A 107 -5.64 -13.92 -9.09
N VAL A 108 -6.81 -13.31 -9.38
CA VAL A 108 -7.34 -12.92 -10.70
C VAL A 108 -7.21 -14.01 -11.77
N ASN A 109 -7.12 -15.28 -11.35
CA ASN A 109 -6.89 -16.43 -12.23
C ASN A 109 -5.68 -16.30 -13.16
N ALA A 110 -4.64 -15.60 -12.70
CA ALA A 110 -3.43 -15.35 -13.47
C ALA A 110 -2.84 -16.65 -14.05
N PRO A 111 -2.43 -16.68 -15.34
CA PRO A 111 -1.97 -17.89 -16.01
C PRO A 111 -0.56 -18.34 -15.58
N ASP A 112 0.27 -17.41 -15.13
CA ASP A 112 1.65 -17.68 -14.71
C ASP A 112 2.07 -16.78 -13.53
N ALA A 113 3.24 -17.08 -12.95
CA ALA A 113 3.73 -16.43 -11.76
C ALA A 113 4.06 -14.94 -11.95
N ARG A 114 4.51 -14.52 -13.14
CA ARG A 114 4.83 -13.12 -13.41
C ARG A 114 3.57 -12.28 -13.54
N VAL A 115 2.59 -12.80 -14.26
CA VAL A 115 1.25 -12.17 -14.36
C VAL A 115 0.59 -12.12 -12.99
N SER A 116 0.72 -13.19 -12.19
CA SER A 116 0.19 -13.26 -10.83
C SER A 116 0.83 -12.19 -9.91
N PHE A 117 2.16 -12.01 -9.97
CA PHE A 117 2.86 -10.96 -9.25
C PHE A 117 2.39 -9.56 -9.67
N ALA A 118 2.35 -9.30 -10.98
CA ALA A 118 1.92 -8.00 -11.51
C ALA A 118 0.47 -7.67 -11.14
N ALA A 119 -0.41 -8.66 -11.18
CA ALA A 119 -1.81 -8.50 -10.80
C ALA A 119 -1.97 -8.21 -9.30
N ARG A 120 -1.19 -8.87 -8.44
CA ARG A 120 -1.16 -8.58 -7.01
C ARG A 120 -0.67 -7.15 -6.75
N LEU A 121 0.43 -6.74 -7.38
CA LEU A 121 0.95 -5.39 -7.24
C LEU A 121 -0.07 -4.33 -7.68
N LEU A 122 -0.80 -4.61 -8.78
CA LEU A 122 -1.87 -3.73 -9.24
C LEU A 122 -3.02 -3.66 -8.23
N ALA A 123 -3.46 -4.79 -7.65
CA ALA A 123 -4.51 -4.82 -6.65
C ALA A 123 -4.13 -3.98 -5.41
N ASP A 124 -2.88 -4.11 -4.94
CA ASP A 124 -2.38 -3.36 -3.78
C ASP A 124 -2.33 -1.86 -4.04
N ARG A 125 -1.85 -1.43 -5.21
CA ARG A 125 -1.85 -0.03 -5.63
C ARG A 125 -3.27 0.52 -5.84
N THR A 126 -4.18 -0.31 -6.32
CA THR A 126 -5.59 0.08 -6.48
C THR A 126 -6.26 0.30 -5.13
N LEU A 127 -5.93 -0.52 -4.12
CA LEU A 127 -6.40 -0.31 -2.75
C LEU A 127 -5.92 1.05 -2.21
N GLU A 128 -4.62 1.33 -2.30
CA GLU A 128 -4.02 2.61 -1.87
C GLU A 128 -4.69 3.80 -2.55
N ALA A 129 -4.81 3.75 -3.89
CA ALA A 129 -5.43 4.81 -4.68
C ALA A 129 -6.90 5.01 -4.29
N CYS A 130 -7.68 3.93 -4.15
CA CYS A 130 -9.08 3.96 -3.78
C CYS A 130 -9.32 4.66 -2.44
N VAL A 131 -8.50 4.34 -1.43
CA VAL A 131 -8.59 4.98 -0.10
C VAL A 131 -8.19 6.45 -0.18
N THR A 132 -7.10 6.76 -0.86
CA THR A 132 -6.61 8.14 -1.04
C THR A 132 -7.64 9.01 -1.79
N ASP A 133 -8.17 8.52 -2.90
CA ASP A 133 -9.18 9.22 -3.71
C ASP A 133 -10.47 9.49 -2.93
N MET A 134 -10.84 8.60 -2.02
CA MET A 134 -11.99 8.82 -1.14
C MET A 134 -11.76 10.02 -0.22
N GLY A 135 -10.55 10.15 0.34
CA GLY A 135 -10.17 11.33 1.14
C GLY A 135 -10.23 12.62 0.34
N ILE A 136 -9.85 12.59 -0.93
CA ILE A 136 -9.89 13.76 -1.82
C ILE A 136 -11.33 14.11 -2.22
N THR A 137 -12.11 13.12 -2.68
CA THR A 137 -13.45 13.34 -3.24
C THR A 137 -14.49 13.69 -2.19
N ARG A 138 -14.33 13.23 -0.96
CA ARG A 138 -15.25 13.47 0.16
C ARG A 138 -14.64 14.38 1.25
N ARG A 139 -13.55 15.07 0.96
CA ARG A 139 -12.79 15.83 1.95
C ARG A 139 -13.62 16.81 2.77
N ASP A 140 -14.52 17.56 2.11
CA ASP A 140 -15.31 18.60 2.79
C ASP A 140 -16.37 17.97 3.71
N GLU A 141 -17.06 16.92 3.26
CA GLU A 141 -18.00 16.12 4.06
C GLU A 141 -17.30 15.49 5.27
N LEU A 142 -16.15 14.83 5.03
CA LEU A 142 -15.40 14.15 6.08
C LEU A 142 -14.77 15.14 7.07
N ALA A 143 -14.37 16.33 6.60
CA ALA A 143 -13.87 17.40 7.45
C ALA A 143 -14.92 17.88 8.46
N GLU A 144 -16.17 18.03 8.00
CA GLU A 144 -17.30 18.37 8.87
C GLU A 144 -17.58 17.26 9.89
N VAL A 145 -17.62 16.01 9.44
CA VAL A 145 -17.87 14.84 10.31
C VAL A 145 -16.78 14.69 11.38
N TYR A 146 -15.51 14.88 11.00
CA TYR A 146 -14.39 14.66 11.93
C TYR A 146 -14.02 15.90 12.75
N GLY A 147 -14.53 17.08 12.40
CA GLY A 147 -14.18 18.33 13.05
C GLY A 147 -12.74 18.76 12.78
N ILE A 148 -12.20 18.45 11.61
CA ILE A 148 -10.84 18.77 11.14
C ILE A 148 -10.90 19.56 9.83
N THR A 149 -9.75 19.99 9.31
CA THR A 149 -9.71 20.70 8.03
C THR A 149 -9.74 19.72 6.83
N PRO A 150 -10.22 20.14 5.64
CA PRO A 150 -10.15 19.34 4.42
C PRO A 150 -8.74 18.83 4.09
N ASP A 151 -7.71 19.65 4.26
CA ASP A 151 -6.31 19.25 4.03
C ASP A 151 -5.83 18.17 5.01
N GLN A 152 -6.33 18.20 6.25
CA GLN A 152 -6.07 17.15 7.22
C GLN A 152 -6.75 15.83 6.84
N VAL A 153 -7.96 15.87 6.25
CA VAL A 153 -8.61 14.68 5.71
C VAL A 153 -7.78 14.07 4.58
N GLU A 154 -7.37 14.86 3.59
CA GLU A 154 -6.54 14.38 2.48
C GLU A 154 -5.24 13.73 3.00
N THR A 155 -4.54 14.39 3.93
CA THR A 155 -3.31 13.87 4.53
C THR A 155 -3.55 12.56 5.30
N ALA A 156 -4.63 12.47 6.07
CA ALA A 156 -4.97 11.28 6.84
C ALA A 156 -5.27 10.09 5.91
N TYR A 157 -6.09 10.30 4.88
CA TYR A 157 -6.47 9.25 3.94
C TYR A 157 -5.29 8.78 3.08
N ALA A 158 -4.42 9.68 2.64
CA ALA A 158 -3.18 9.32 1.96
C ALA A 158 -2.26 8.47 2.87
N THR A 159 -2.16 8.84 4.15
CA THR A 159 -1.38 8.09 5.14
C THR A 159 -1.97 6.70 5.39
N ILE A 160 -3.29 6.61 5.54
CA ILE A 160 -4.00 5.33 5.72
C ILE A 160 -3.83 4.46 4.47
N GLY A 161 -4.06 5.00 3.28
CA GLY A 161 -3.89 4.27 2.02
C GLY A 161 -2.47 3.70 1.87
N GLY A 162 -1.45 4.51 2.13
CA GLY A 162 -0.05 4.07 2.13
C GLY A 162 0.26 2.99 3.16
N ALA A 163 -0.28 3.12 4.39
CA ALA A 163 -0.13 2.10 5.42
C ALA A 163 -0.80 0.77 5.03
N MET A 164 -2.00 0.83 4.43
CA MET A 164 -2.71 -0.33 3.91
C MET A 164 -1.92 -1.01 2.79
N TYR A 165 -1.40 -0.24 1.84
CA TYR A 165 -0.54 -0.77 0.78
C TYR A 165 0.63 -1.57 1.34
N TRP A 166 1.39 -1.00 2.28
CA TRP A 166 2.52 -1.70 2.87
C TRP A 166 2.11 -2.94 3.68
N ALA A 167 1.01 -2.88 4.42
CA ALA A 167 0.50 -4.03 5.17
C ALA A 167 0.20 -5.21 4.25
N VAL A 168 -0.54 -4.99 3.14
CA VAL A 168 -0.87 -6.05 2.19
C VAL A 168 0.36 -6.50 1.38
N ARG A 169 1.31 -5.58 1.05
CA ARG A 169 2.57 -5.96 0.39
C ARG A 169 3.41 -6.90 1.24
N PHE A 170 3.58 -6.62 2.54
CA PHE A 170 4.41 -7.45 3.42
C PHE A 170 3.72 -8.73 3.85
N GLY A 171 2.43 -8.69 4.18
CA GLY A 171 1.71 -9.85 4.74
C GLY A 171 0.95 -10.66 3.71
N GLY A 172 0.40 -10.04 2.68
CA GLY A 172 -0.53 -10.63 1.74
C GLY A 172 0.08 -11.48 0.62
N GLY A 173 1.38 -11.81 0.68
CA GLY A 173 2.02 -12.67 -0.32
C GLY A 173 1.38 -14.05 -0.42
N PRO A 174 1.48 -14.76 -1.56
CA PRO A 174 0.99 -16.13 -1.67
C PRO A 174 1.77 -17.07 -0.75
N CYS A 175 1.13 -18.15 -0.30
CA CYS A 175 1.72 -19.20 0.53
C CYS A 175 2.26 -18.72 1.90
N THR A 176 1.71 -17.62 2.45
CA THR A 176 2.10 -17.11 3.77
C THR A 176 1.35 -17.77 4.93
N GLY A 177 0.37 -18.61 4.66
CA GLY A 177 -0.52 -19.21 5.67
C GLY A 177 -1.57 -18.25 6.22
N LEU A 178 -1.53 -16.97 5.85
CA LEU A 178 -2.47 -15.98 6.34
C LEU A 178 -3.84 -16.12 5.65
N PRO A 179 -4.95 -15.90 6.36
CA PRO A 179 -6.29 -16.04 5.79
C PRO A 179 -6.62 -15.03 4.68
N TRP A 180 -5.86 -13.93 4.63
CA TRP A 180 -6.02 -12.85 3.65
C TRP A 180 -4.84 -12.77 2.65
N ARG A 181 -4.11 -13.88 2.45
CA ARG A 181 -3.01 -13.96 1.48
C ARG A 181 -3.52 -13.95 0.03
N TRP A 182 -2.67 -13.60 -0.92
CA TRP A 182 -2.95 -13.74 -2.34
C TRP A 182 -3.31 -15.18 -2.71
N GLY A 183 -4.47 -15.39 -3.33
CA GLY A 183 -5.03 -16.70 -3.62
C GLY A 183 -5.67 -17.38 -2.41
N PHE A 184 -6.16 -16.63 -1.40
CA PHE A 184 -6.71 -17.20 -0.17
C PHE A 184 -7.95 -18.09 -0.41
N GLY A 185 -8.62 -17.97 -1.56
CA GLY A 185 -9.71 -18.86 -1.94
C GLY A 185 -9.25 -20.28 -2.22
N TYR A 186 -7.98 -20.49 -2.54
CA TYR A 186 -7.38 -21.81 -2.69
C TYR A 186 -6.78 -22.32 -1.37
N PRO A 187 -6.62 -23.65 -1.21
CA PRO A 187 -5.86 -24.22 -0.10
C PRO A 187 -4.47 -23.60 -0.03
N ASP A 188 -3.90 -23.54 1.18
CA ASP A 188 -2.58 -22.96 1.35
C ASP A 188 -1.51 -23.75 0.56
N CYS A 189 -0.45 -23.04 0.19
CA CYS A 189 0.68 -23.58 -0.52
C CYS A 189 1.95 -23.34 0.29
N SER A 190 2.94 -24.20 0.17
CA SER A 190 4.23 -24.04 0.79
C SER A 190 5.30 -23.89 -0.28
N VAL A 191 6.16 -22.87 -0.13
CA VAL A 191 7.37 -22.74 -0.96
C VAL A 191 8.45 -23.75 -0.56
N LEU A 192 8.30 -24.39 0.62
CA LEU A 192 9.24 -25.36 1.18
C LEU A 192 8.76 -26.81 1.00
N ALA A 193 7.50 -27.04 0.62
CA ALA A 193 7.04 -28.36 0.22
C ALA A 193 7.71 -28.67 -1.10
N GLY A 194 8.86 -29.32 -1.04
CA GLY A 194 9.38 -30.05 -2.18
C GLY A 194 8.29 -30.97 -2.68
N ASP A 195 8.19 -31.13 -3.99
CA ASP A 195 7.22 -32.00 -4.68
C ASP A 195 7.09 -33.32 -3.91
N ASP A 196 6.09 -33.42 -3.04
CA ASP A 196 5.64 -34.70 -2.53
C ASP A 196 5.08 -35.44 -3.74
N LYS A 197 5.92 -36.37 -4.24
CA LYS A 197 5.64 -37.30 -5.36
C LYS A 197 4.50 -38.21 -5.00
#